data_fab4b918f404215f813a4560c761fd36
#
_entry.id   fab4b918f404215f813a4560c761fd36
#
_cell.length_a   1.000
_cell.length_b   1.000
_cell.length_c   1.000
_cell.angle_alpha   90.00
_cell.angle_beta   90.00
_cell.angle_gamma   90.00
#
_symmetry.space_group_name_H-M   'P 1'
#
loop_
_entity.id
_entity.type
_entity.pdbx_description
1 polymer ?
#
loop_
_entity_poly.entity_id
_entity_poly.type
_entity_poly.pdbx_seq_one_letter_code
_entity_poly.pdbx_strand_id
1 'polypeptide(L)'
;MAVKYPIETMKVGFGTEKKEAYVGRVQLGDTIDTDMLVEQISLRTGMNEAQAKMLLENITDSIMHFCKLGNGVRLGKLGIIKPRIKTRSAETEDGVQIVKLKYSFLPSVEMKEALRALEVRKLGDSLDDEDDEDDEESGGSSSGDEGQDFT
;
A
#
# COMPACT_ATOMS: atom_id res chain seq x y z
N MET A 1 0.49 11.99 1.66
CA MET A 1 1.73 11.18 1.54
C MET A 1 1.64 10.40 0.25
N ALA A 2 2.49 10.69 -0.72
CA ALA A 2 2.40 10.09 -2.06
C ALA A 2 3.44 8.97 -2.22
N VAL A 3 3.04 7.89 -2.88
CA VAL A 3 3.96 6.80 -3.25
C VAL A 3 4.73 7.22 -4.50
N LYS A 4 6.05 7.24 -4.40
CA LYS A 4 6.93 7.61 -5.52
C LYS A 4 7.24 6.39 -6.40
N TYR A 5 7.30 6.59 -7.72
CA TYR A 5 7.69 5.55 -8.66
C TYR A 5 8.70 6.06 -9.70
N PRO A 6 9.87 5.43 -9.84
CA PRO A 6 10.75 5.62 -10.98
C PRO A 6 10.19 4.93 -12.23
N ILE A 7 10.56 5.44 -13.40
CA ILE A 7 10.31 4.77 -14.67
C ILE A 7 11.57 4.01 -15.07
N GLU A 8 11.42 2.71 -15.28
CA GLU A 8 12.49 1.83 -15.74
C GLU A 8 12.18 1.32 -17.14
N THR A 9 13.22 1.16 -17.95
CA THR A 9 13.12 0.48 -19.25
C THR A 9 13.21 -1.03 -19.05
N MET A 10 12.22 -1.75 -19.57
CA MET A 10 12.18 -3.20 -19.54
C MET A 10 11.99 -3.76 -20.94
N LYS A 11 12.70 -4.83 -21.26
CA LYS A 11 12.48 -5.57 -22.53
C LYS A 11 11.29 -6.50 -22.35
N VAL A 12 10.18 -6.18 -23.03
CA VAL A 12 8.93 -6.94 -23.00
C VAL A 12 8.74 -7.62 -24.36
N GLY A 13 8.43 -8.92 -24.36
CA GLY A 13 8.15 -9.67 -25.56
C GLY A 13 8.36 -11.17 -25.39
N PHE A 14 7.74 -11.96 -26.28
CA PHE A 14 7.94 -13.40 -26.37
C PHE A 14 8.85 -13.71 -27.57
N GLY A 15 9.84 -14.59 -27.37
CA GLY A 15 10.75 -15.03 -28.43
C GLY A 15 11.83 -14.02 -28.78
N THR A 16 12.16 -13.90 -30.06
CA THR A 16 13.24 -13.06 -30.58
C THR A 16 12.89 -11.58 -30.69
N GLU A 17 11.61 -11.24 -30.70
CA GLU A 17 11.13 -9.85 -30.77
C GLU A 17 10.91 -9.28 -29.36
N LYS A 18 11.97 -8.77 -28.75
CA LYS A 18 11.88 -8.00 -27.51
C LYS A 18 11.80 -6.53 -27.84
N LYS A 19 10.71 -5.86 -27.45
CA LYS A 19 10.55 -4.41 -27.56
C LYS A 19 10.88 -3.77 -26.21
N GLU A 20 11.52 -2.63 -26.24
CA GLU A 20 11.73 -1.82 -25.05
C GLU A 20 10.42 -1.14 -24.66
N ALA A 21 10.01 -1.31 -23.41
CA ALA A 21 8.84 -0.68 -22.83
C ALA A 21 9.22 0.02 -21.53
N TYR A 22 8.58 1.15 -21.27
CA TYR A 22 8.74 1.88 -20.02
C TYR A 22 7.75 1.35 -18.98
N VAL A 23 8.24 0.99 -17.81
CA VAL A 23 7.43 0.44 -16.71
C VAL A 23 7.68 1.25 -15.45
N GLY A 24 6.60 1.75 -14.85
CA GLY A 24 6.66 2.36 -13.53
C GLY A 24 6.69 1.27 -12.44
N ARG A 25 7.61 1.38 -11.50
CA ARG A 25 7.67 0.51 -10.32
C ARG A 25 7.61 1.35 -9.07
N VAL A 26 6.91 0.85 -8.06
CA VAL A 26 6.89 1.52 -6.76
C VAL A 26 8.30 1.53 -6.17
N GLN A 27 8.77 2.70 -5.77
CA GLN A 27 9.97 2.80 -4.97
C GLN A 27 9.62 2.40 -3.54
N LEU A 28 10.01 1.18 -3.17
CA LEU A 28 9.83 0.70 -1.80
C LEU A 28 10.79 1.45 -0.87
N GLY A 29 10.26 1.88 0.25
CA GLY A 29 11.07 2.32 1.38
C GLY A 29 11.69 1.14 2.12
N ASP A 30 12.18 1.39 3.31
CA ASP A 30 12.71 0.35 4.18
C ASP A 30 11.61 -0.64 4.57
N THR A 31 11.99 -1.90 4.67
CA THR A 31 11.08 -2.93 5.16
C THR A 31 10.87 -2.74 6.65
N ILE A 32 9.63 -2.54 7.06
CA ILE A 32 9.29 -2.45 8.48
C ILE A 32 9.46 -3.83 9.11
N ASP A 33 10.31 -3.91 10.11
CA ASP A 33 10.57 -5.13 10.84
C ASP A 33 9.45 -5.45 11.86
N THR A 34 9.43 -6.70 12.28
CA THR A 34 8.45 -7.20 13.25
C THR A 34 8.51 -6.42 14.56
N ASP A 35 9.70 -6.05 15.02
CA ASP A 35 9.86 -5.31 16.27
C ASP A 35 9.27 -3.89 16.18
N MET A 36 9.43 -3.19 15.06
CA MET A 36 8.77 -1.91 14.80
C MET A 36 7.25 -2.04 14.74
N LEU A 37 6.74 -3.14 14.17
CA LEU A 37 5.31 -3.41 14.14
C LEU A 37 4.75 -3.66 15.55
N VAL A 38 5.48 -4.41 16.37
CA VAL A 38 5.15 -4.69 17.77
C VAL A 38 5.10 -3.39 18.58
N GLU A 39 6.09 -2.51 18.42
CA GLU A 39 6.11 -1.19 19.06
C GLU A 39 4.86 -0.38 18.72
N GLN A 40 4.49 -0.32 17.44
CA GLN A 40 3.28 0.36 16.98
C GLN A 40 1.99 -0.23 17.57
N ILE A 41 1.91 -1.55 17.70
CA ILE A 41 0.78 -2.23 18.33
C ILE A 41 0.73 -1.88 19.82
N SER A 42 1.86 -1.94 20.51
CA SER A 42 2.00 -1.58 21.92
C SER A 42 1.52 -0.16 22.18
N LEU A 43 1.99 0.82 21.41
CA LEU A 43 1.59 2.23 21.53
C LEU A 43 0.09 2.44 21.31
N ARG A 44 -0.53 1.73 20.38
CA ARG A 44 -1.96 1.89 20.06
C ARG A 44 -2.89 1.18 21.03
N THR A 45 -2.46 0.06 21.57
CA THR A 45 -3.31 -0.80 22.43
C THR A 45 -3.03 -0.63 23.91
N GLY A 46 -1.88 -0.04 24.26
CA GLY A 46 -1.39 0.00 25.65
C GLY A 46 -0.89 -1.36 26.18
N MET A 47 -0.76 -2.36 25.29
CA MET A 47 -0.19 -3.67 25.65
C MET A 47 1.32 -3.57 25.84
N ASN A 48 1.88 -4.44 26.67
CA ASN A 48 3.32 -4.61 26.75
C ASN A 48 3.85 -5.21 25.44
N GLU A 49 5.03 -4.77 24.97
CA GLU A 49 5.68 -5.27 23.75
C GLU A 49 5.84 -6.79 23.71
N ALA A 50 6.20 -7.41 24.86
CA ALA A 50 6.29 -8.86 24.94
C ALA A 50 4.95 -9.56 24.69
N GLN A 51 3.86 -8.99 25.16
CA GLN A 51 2.51 -9.51 24.92
C GLN A 51 2.10 -9.29 23.47
N ALA A 52 2.40 -8.13 22.89
CA ALA A 52 2.13 -7.82 21.48
C ALA A 52 2.91 -8.77 20.55
N LYS A 53 4.18 -9.04 20.85
CA LYS A 53 5.01 -10.00 20.10
C LYS A 53 4.45 -11.41 20.17
N MET A 54 4.12 -11.89 21.38
CA MET A 54 3.52 -13.21 21.57
C MET A 54 2.17 -13.35 20.82
N LEU A 55 1.35 -12.29 20.82
CA LEU A 55 0.09 -12.29 20.08
C LEU A 55 0.32 -12.42 18.59
N LEU A 56 1.28 -11.68 18.04
CA LEU A 56 1.62 -11.73 16.61
C LEU A 56 2.16 -13.11 16.20
N GLU A 57 3.02 -13.71 17.01
CA GLU A 57 3.52 -15.07 16.80
C GLU A 57 2.39 -16.10 16.82
N ASN A 58 1.50 -16.04 17.81
CA ASN A 58 0.34 -16.93 17.89
C ASN A 58 -0.62 -16.80 16.69
N ILE A 59 -0.84 -15.59 16.20
CA ILE A 59 -1.64 -15.37 14.99
C ILE A 59 -0.96 -16.03 13.79
N THR A 60 0.35 -15.83 13.63
CA THR A 60 1.12 -16.40 12.53
C THR A 60 1.09 -17.93 12.54
N ASP A 61 1.32 -18.53 13.71
CA ASP A 61 1.29 -19.98 13.88
C ASP A 61 -0.10 -20.57 13.60
N SER A 62 -1.16 -19.89 14.05
CA SER A 62 -2.52 -20.29 13.77
C SER A 62 -2.83 -20.25 12.28
N ILE A 63 -2.38 -19.22 11.55
CA ILE A 63 -2.53 -19.11 10.11
C ILE A 63 -1.83 -20.29 9.43
N MET A 64 -0.57 -20.54 9.79
CA MET A 64 0.20 -21.64 9.21
C MET A 64 -0.44 -23.00 9.51
N HIS A 65 -0.96 -23.20 10.72
CA HIS A 65 -1.67 -24.43 11.10
C HIS A 65 -2.89 -24.69 10.20
N PHE A 66 -3.79 -23.72 10.08
CA PHE A 66 -4.99 -23.87 9.25
C PHE A 66 -4.66 -24.01 7.77
N CYS A 67 -3.65 -23.30 7.27
CA CYS A 67 -3.20 -23.47 5.89
C CYS A 67 -2.62 -24.86 5.61
N LYS A 68 -1.93 -25.49 6.57
CA LYS A 68 -1.47 -26.88 6.46
C LYS A 68 -2.61 -27.87 6.34
N LEU A 69 -3.76 -27.57 6.97
CA LEU A 69 -4.99 -28.36 6.85
C LEU A 69 -5.75 -28.11 5.52
N GLY A 70 -5.21 -27.27 4.63
CA GLY A 70 -5.83 -26.95 3.34
C GLY A 70 -6.87 -25.83 3.40
N ASN A 71 -7.07 -25.22 4.56
CA ASN A 71 -8.05 -24.17 4.76
C ASN A 71 -7.51 -22.79 4.39
N GLY A 72 -8.37 -21.91 3.86
CA GLY A 72 -8.08 -20.50 3.73
C GLY A 72 -8.40 -19.75 5.01
N VAL A 73 -7.54 -18.83 5.41
CA VAL A 73 -7.70 -18.03 6.63
C VAL A 73 -8.02 -16.58 6.27
N ARG A 74 -9.13 -16.07 6.77
CA ARG A 74 -9.54 -14.67 6.58
C ARG A 74 -8.98 -13.82 7.73
N LEU A 75 -8.22 -12.79 7.37
CA LEU A 75 -7.60 -11.83 8.29
C LEU A 75 -8.36 -10.49 8.29
N GLY A 76 -9.63 -10.52 8.67
CA GLY A 76 -10.46 -9.31 8.76
C GLY A 76 -10.37 -8.43 7.51
N LYS A 77 -9.99 -7.17 7.72
CA LYS A 77 -9.85 -6.16 6.67
C LYS A 77 -8.66 -6.36 5.73
N LEU A 78 -7.68 -7.17 6.10
CA LEU A 78 -6.51 -7.43 5.25
C LEU A 78 -6.89 -8.27 4.03
N GLY A 79 -7.59 -9.38 4.24
CA GLY A 79 -7.92 -10.29 3.15
C GLY A 79 -7.88 -11.75 3.55
N ILE A 80 -7.59 -12.62 2.59
CA ILE A 80 -7.58 -14.06 2.77
C ILE A 80 -6.23 -14.63 2.35
N ILE A 81 -5.61 -15.40 3.21
CA ILE A 81 -4.44 -16.22 2.90
C ILE A 81 -4.93 -17.66 2.64
N LYS A 82 -4.54 -18.25 1.53
CA LYS A 82 -4.90 -19.63 1.20
C LYS A 82 -3.76 -20.38 0.54
N PRO A 83 -3.62 -21.70 0.80
CA PRO A 83 -2.68 -22.52 0.08
C PRO A 83 -3.15 -22.70 -1.38
N ARG A 84 -2.20 -22.78 -2.30
CA ARG A 84 -2.42 -23.10 -3.70
C ARG A 84 -1.38 -24.09 -4.18
N ILE A 85 -1.78 -24.95 -5.09
CA ILE A 85 -0.87 -25.82 -5.83
C ILE A 85 -0.71 -25.29 -7.24
N LYS A 86 0.50 -25.39 -7.75
CA LYS A 86 0.79 -25.23 -9.17
C LYS A 86 1.00 -26.63 -9.75
N THR A 87 0.20 -26.98 -10.72
CA THR A 87 0.28 -28.26 -11.42
C THR A 87 0.75 -28.06 -12.86
N ARG A 88 1.35 -29.08 -13.45
CA ARG A 88 1.56 -29.19 -14.89
C ARG A 88 0.35 -29.91 -15.45
N SER A 89 -0.31 -29.32 -16.45
CA SER A 89 -1.41 -29.97 -17.16
C SER A 89 -0.92 -31.19 -17.94
N ALA A 90 -1.72 -32.23 -17.98
CA ALA A 90 -1.49 -33.43 -18.75
C ALA A 90 -2.78 -33.80 -19.49
N GLU A 91 -2.67 -34.65 -20.49
CA GLU A 91 -3.84 -35.15 -21.27
C GLU A 91 -4.68 -36.17 -20.51
N THR A 92 -4.11 -36.78 -19.47
CA THR A 92 -4.76 -37.77 -18.61
C THR A 92 -4.71 -37.36 -17.16
N GLU A 93 -5.70 -37.78 -16.35
CA GLU A 93 -5.76 -37.43 -14.91
C GLU A 93 -4.52 -37.93 -14.15
N ASP A 94 -4.03 -39.12 -14.46
CA ASP A 94 -2.84 -39.71 -13.82
C ASP A 94 -1.52 -38.98 -14.19
N GLY A 95 -1.52 -38.20 -15.26
CA GLY A 95 -0.36 -37.45 -15.72
C GLY A 95 -0.18 -36.10 -15.03
N VAL A 96 -1.13 -35.66 -14.23
CA VAL A 96 -1.06 -34.36 -13.54
C VAL A 96 0.01 -34.38 -12.43
N GLN A 97 1.03 -33.55 -12.60
CA GLN A 97 2.12 -33.45 -11.64
C GLN A 97 2.01 -32.16 -10.82
N ILE A 98 2.16 -32.26 -9.50
CA ILE A 98 2.27 -31.12 -8.62
C ILE A 98 3.69 -30.57 -8.74
N VAL A 99 3.82 -29.36 -9.28
CA VAL A 99 5.11 -28.69 -9.47
C VAL A 99 5.54 -27.94 -8.24
N LYS A 100 4.61 -27.23 -7.57
CA LYS A 100 4.91 -26.36 -6.44
C LYS A 100 3.68 -26.09 -5.58
N LEU A 101 3.90 -26.09 -4.27
CA LEU A 101 2.99 -25.54 -3.27
C LEU A 101 3.35 -24.08 -3.01
N LYS A 102 2.35 -23.21 -2.89
CA LYS A 102 2.55 -21.78 -2.57
C LYS A 102 1.38 -21.24 -1.76
N TYR A 103 1.64 -20.18 -1.03
CA TYR A 103 0.59 -19.37 -0.41
C TYR A 103 0.15 -18.27 -1.36
N SER A 104 -1.14 -17.98 -1.39
CA SER A 104 -1.73 -16.89 -2.14
C SER A 104 -2.46 -15.97 -1.18
N PHE A 105 -2.16 -14.69 -1.26
CA PHE A 105 -2.87 -13.65 -0.55
C PHE A 105 -3.87 -12.98 -1.48
N LEU A 106 -5.13 -12.88 -1.04
CA LEU A 106 -6.19 -12.14 -1.73
C LEU A 106 -6.56 -10.95 -0.84
N PRO A 107 -6.25 -9.74 -1.24
CA PRO A 107 -6.61 -8.55 -0.49
C PRO A 107 -8.14 -8.38 -0.44
N SER A 108 -8.65 -7.87 0.68
CA SER A 108 -10.06 -7.51 0.84
C SER A 108 -10.46 -6.34 -0.05
N VAL A 109 -11.75 -6.06 -0.14
CA VAL A 109 -12.26 -4.87 -0.84
C VAL A 109 -11.76 -3.61 -0.17
N GLU A 110 -11.84 -3.53 1.16
CA GLU A 110 -11.38 -2.40 1.96
C GLU A 110 -9.88 -2.11 1.72
N MET A 111 -9.05 -3.15 1.68
CA MET A 111 -7.63 -2.99 1.40
C MET A 111 -7.37 -2.49 -0.02
N LYS A 112 -8.14 -2.96 -1.01
CA LYS A 112 -8.03 -2.48 -2.39
C LYS A 112 -8.47 -1.04 -2.53
N GLU A 113 -9.53 -0.63 -1.85
CA GLU A 113 -10.00 0.75 -1.83
C GLU A 113 -8.99 1.69 -1.17
N ALA A 114 -8.40 1.28 -0.05
CA ALA A 114 -7.35 2.03 0.61
C ALA A 114 -6.12 2.22 -0.32
N LEU A 115 -5.75 1.19 -1.08
CA LEU A 115 -4.66 1.29 -2.05
C LEU A 115 -5.00 2.21 -3.25
N ARG A 116 -6.26 2.23 -3.68
CA ARG A 116 -6.71 3.13 -4.77
C ARG A 116 -6.73 4.61 -4.36
N ALA A 117 -6.94 4.86 -3.07
CA ALA A 117 -6.92 6.21 -2.51
C ALA A 117 -5.49 6.77 -2.31
N LEU A 118 -4.44 5.96 -2.55
CA LEU A 118 -3.07 6.43 -2.47
C LEU A 118 -2.74 7.33 -3.67
N GLU A 119 -2.21 8.48 -3.38
CA GLU A 119 -1.61 9.34 -4.39
C GLU A 119 -0.31 8.72 -4.90
N VAL A 120 -0.17 8.65 -6.21
CA VAL A 120 1.01 8.08 -6.87
C VAL A 120 1.68 9.17 -7.69
N ARG A 121 2.95 9.47 -7.40
CA ARG A 121 3.72 10.51 -8.09
C ARG A 121 4.95 9.93 -8.77
N LYS A 122 5.23 10.39 -9.98
CA LYS A 122 6.43 10.02 -10.71
C LYS A 122 7.66 10.63 -10.03
N LEU A 123 8.72 9.86 -9.90
CA LEU A 123 9.99 10.36 -9.38
C LEU A 123 10.60 11.32 -10.43
N GLY A 124 10.85 12.57 -10.02
CA GLY A 124 11.39 13.60 -10.91
C GLY A 124 10.36 14.62 -11.43
N ASP A 125 9.06 14.45 -11.17
CA ASP A 125 8.13 15.56 -11.26
C ASP A 125 8.37 16.47 -10.06
N SER A 126 9.17 17.51 -10.26
CA SER A 126 9.19 18.68 -9.39
C SER A 126 7.84 19.37 -9.59
N LEU A 127 7.00 19.32 -8.58
CA LEU A 127 5.98 20.34 -8.47
C LEU A 127 6.74 21.62 -8.13
N ASP A 128 6.61 22.61 -8.98
CA ASP A 128 6.71 23.97 -8.53
C ASP A 128 5.64 24.10 -7.45
N ASP A 129 6.07 24.04 -6.19
CA ASP A 129 5.27 24.50 -5.08
C ASP A 129 5.13 26.01 -5.29
N GLU A 130 4.15 26.41 -6.10
CA GLU A 130 3.61 27.75 -6.04
C GLU A 130 2.96 27.84 -4.65
N ASP A 131 3.78 28.24 -3.69
CA ASP A 131 3.32 28.87 -2.48
C ASP A 131 2.58 30.13 -2.93
N ASP A 132 1.27 30.04 -3.07
CA ASP A 132 0.37 31.17 -3.06
C ASP A 132 0.50 31.81 -1.67
N GLU A 133 1.54 32.62 -1.49
CA GLU A 133 1.57 33.66 -0.48
C GLU A 133 0.48 34.65 -0.87
N ASP A 134 -0.71 34.47 -0.31
CA ASP A 134 -1.71 35.53 -0.22
C ASP A 134 -1.12 36.66 0.62
N ASP A 135 -0.40 37.54 -0.04
CA ASP A 135 -0.10 38.85 0.44
C ASP A 135 -1.42 39.64 0.58
N GLU A 136 -2.01 39.53 1.76
CA GLU A 136 -2.93 40.57 2.24
C GLU A 136 -2.17 41.86 2.41
N GLU A 137 -2.03 42.59 1.31
CA GLU A 137 -1.61 43.97 1.36
C GLU A 137 -2.75 44.82 1.90
N SER A 138 -2.65 45.12 3.19
CA SER A 138 -3.34 46.21 3.85
C SER A 138 -2.91 47.53 3.22
N GLY A 139 -3.73 48.02 2.34
CA GLY A 139 -3.63 49.37 1.80
C GLY A 139 -4.65 50.28 2.48
N GLY A 140 -4.11 51.05 3.39
CA GLY A 140 -4.82 52.03 4.14
C GLY A 140 -5.26 53.25 3.36
N SER A 141 -5.98 54.05 4.09
CA SER A 141 -6.04 55.53 4.02
C SER A 141 -7.16 56.13 3.19
N SER A 142 -7.94 56.78 3.90
CA SER A 142 -8.11 58.24 3.90
C SER A 142 -9.49 58.76 3.60
N SER A 143 -9.99 59.35 4.66
CA SER A 143 -10.55 60.73 4.74
C SER A 143 -11.79 61.10 3.95
N GLY A 144 -12.62 61.75 4.68
CA GLY A 144 -13.48 62.83 4.21
C GLY A 144 -14.94 62.59 4.57
N ASP A 145 -15.37 63.11 5.58
CA ASP A 145 -15.80 64.45 5.86
C ASP A 145 -17.31 64.66 5.67
N GLU A 146 -17.86 65.16 6.75
CA GLU A 146 -19.00 66.08 6.86
C GLU A 146 -20.41 65.67 6.37
N GLY A 147 -21.30 65.84 7.31
CA GLY A 147 -22.50 66.61 7.03
C GLY A 147 -23.75 66.08 7.68
N GLN A 148 -24.04 66.58 8.87
CA GLN A 148 -25.28 67.35 9.26
C GLN A 148 -26.64 66.67 8.90
N ASP A 149 -27.35 66.38 9.92
CA ASP A 149 -28.41 67.17 10.54
C ASP A 149 -29.86 66.69 10.31
N PHE A 150 -30.61 66.81 11.40
CA PHE A 150 -32.07 66.96 11.53
C PHE A 150 -32.95 65.70 11.30
N THR A 151 -33.66 65.26 12.21
CA THR A 151 -34.63 65.68 13.26
C THR A 151 -35.00 64.44 14.06
#